data_d5d6e195a31419a71dbef4fe205b8786
#
_entry.id   d5d6e195a31419a71dbef4fe205b8786
#
_cell.length_a   1.000
_cell.length_b   1.000
_cell.length_c   1.000
_cell.angle_alpha   90.00
_cell.angle_beta   90.00
_cell.angle_gamma   90.00
#
_symmetry.space_group_name_H-M   'P 1'
#
loop_
_entity.id
_entity.type
_entity.pdbx_description
1 polymer ?
#
loop_
_entity_poly.entity_id
_entity_poly.type
_entity_poly.pdbx_seq_one_letter_code
_entity_poly.pdbx_strand_id
1 'polypeptide(L)'
;MHACSIRDLKKEYVLKSETVRALRGVSFDVPEGDYVAIMGPSGSGKSTLLNLLGCLDQPSGGELLLGKDNVATMTDDQLAEIRSRRIGFVFQSYNLIQQLTVVENIQVPLYYQGKLGAKERKRCVDLAARVGLQDRLSHRPTQLSGGQQQRVAIARSLVNDPYFILADEATGNLDSKTTAEILSLFNELNAEGRTIIMVTHEDEVAERAKRIIRLRDGLLQSDRLNSPESRQAAAERALALIPDPQDDEEQTPTPIPVEA
;
A
#
# COMPACT_ATOMS: atom_id res chain seq x y z
N MET A 1 -15.05 12.29 9.22
CA MET A 1 -15.59 11.80 7.92
C MET A 1 -14.99 10.42 7.68
N HIS A 2 -15.62 9.56 6.84
CA HIS A 2 -15.03 8.25 6.52
C HIS A 2 -14.35 8.33 5.16
N ALA A 3 -13.10 7.84 5.06
CA ALA A 3 -12.43 7.67 3.79
C ALA A 3 -13.09 6.55 2.98
N CYS A 4 -13.57 5.50 3.68
CA CYS A 4 -14.27 4.38 3.09
C CYS A 4 -15.33 3.85 4.06
N SER A 5 -16.50 3.46 3.54
CA SER A 5 -17.58 2.79 4.31
C SER A 5 -18.14 1.63 3.51
N ILE A 6 -18.21 0.47 4.14
CA ILE A 6 -18.63 -0.80 3.53
C ILE A 6 -19.83 -1.34 4.29
N ARG A 7 -20.90 -1.72 3.56
CA ARG A 7 -22.13 -2.27 4.13
C ARG A 7 -22.58 -3.50 3.36
N ASP A 8 -22.63 -4.63 4.04
CA ASP A 8 -23.09 -5.94 3.52
C ASP A 8 -22.45 -6.28 2.16
N LEU A 9 -21.16 -5.95 1.98
CA LEU A 9 -20.46 -6.05 0.70
C LEU A 9 -20.30 -7.51 0.29
N LYS A 10 -20.79 -7.84 -0.90
CA LYS A 10 -20.76 -9.19 -1.46
C LYS A 10 -20.04 -9.21 -2.80
N LYS A 11 -19.32 -10.28 -3.05
CA LYS A 11 -18.73 -10.56 -4.37
C LYS A 11 -18.84 -12.03 -4.68
N GLU A 12 -19.46 -12.31 -5.80
CA GLU A 12 -19.62 -13.65 -6.36
C GLU A 12 -18.99 -13.69 -7.76
N TYR A 13 -18.27 -14.75 -8.04
CA TYR A 13 -17.75 -15.05 -9.38
C TYR A 13 -18.49 -16.27 -9.92
N VAL A 14 -19.26 -16.06 -10.99
CA VAL A 14 -20.02 -17.14 -11.66
C VAL A 14 -19.10 -17.81 -12.66
N LEU A 15 -18.64 -19.00 -12.34
CA LEU A 15 -17.88 -19.87 -13.23
C LEU A 15 -18.83 -20.84 -13.93
N LYS A 16 -18.37 -21.50 -15.01
CA LYS A 16 -19.20 -22.43 -15.79
C LYS A 16 -19.77 -23.58 -14.95
N SER A 17 -19.06 -24.02 -13.91
CA SER A 17 -19.41 -25.18 -13.08
C SER A 17 -19.89 -24.84 -11.69
N GLU A 18 -19.59 -23.63 -11.19
CA GLU A 18 -19.87 -23.25 -9.80
C GLU A 18 -19.91 -21.74 -9.62
N THR A 19 -20.48 -21.30 -8.49
CA THR A 19 -20.42 -19.90 -8.05
C THR A 19 -19.52 -19.79 -6.82
N VAL A 20 -18.41 -19.06 -6.97
CA VAL A 20 -17.49 -18.78 -5.88
C VAL A 20 -17.92 -17.50 -5.16
N ARG A 21 -18.31 -17.61 -3.89
CA ARG A 21 -18.68 -16.48 -3.02
C ARG A 21 -17.45 -15.96 -2.28
N ALA A 22 -16.72 -15.04 -2.92
CA ALA A 22 -15.47 -14.51 -2.39
C ALA A 22 -15.68 -13.55 -1.20
N LEU A 23 -16.77 -12.76 -1.22
CA LEU A 23 -17.23 -11.97 -0.06
C LEU A 23 -18.71 -12.26 0.19
N ARG A 24 -19.08 -12.40 1.47
CA ARG A 24 -20.37 -12.92 1.90
C ARG A 24 -21.17 -11.97 2.81
N GLY A 25 -20.89 -10.65 2.70
CA GLY A 25 -21.54 -9.62 3.50
C GLY A 25 -20.58 -9.01 4.54
N VAL A 26 -19.51 -8.37 4.07
CA VAL A 26 -18.53 -7.68 4.91
C VAL A 26 -19.00 -6.26 5.19
N SER A 27 -18.89 -5.80 6.45
CA SER A 27 -19.27 -4.44 6.86
C SER A 27 -18.24 -3.87 7.84
N PHE A 28 -17.67 -2.71 7.50
CA PHE A 28 -16.83 -1.89 8.40
C PHE A 28 -16.65 -0.49 7.81
N ASP A 29 -16.18 0.43 8.65
CA ASP A 29 -15.82 1.79 8.25
C ASP A 29 -14.32 2.01 8.40
N VAL A 30 -13.74 2.83 7.53
CA VAL A 30 -12.38 3.36 7.68
C VAL A 30 -12.46 4.87 7.82
N PRO A 31 -12.29 5.42 9.03
CA PRO A 31 -12.21 6.87 9.24
C PRO A 31 -11.04 7.50 8.49
N GLU A 32 -11.17 8.80 8.15
CA GLU A 32 -10.03 9.57 7.64
C GLU A 32 -8.91 9.61 8.69
N GLY A 33 -7.66 9.46 8.25
CA GLY A 33 -6.49 9.43 9.12
C GLY A 33 -6.30 8.11 9.89
N ASP A 34 -7.11 7.08 9.59
CA ASP A 34 -6.90 5.76 10.17
C ASP A 34 -5.79 4.97 9.45
N TYR A 35 -5.22 4.00 10.14
CA TYR A 35 -4.30 3.03 9.57
C TYR A 35 -4.83 1.62 9.87
N VAL A 36 -5.39 0.97 8.88
CA VAL A 36 -6.05 -0.32 9.00
C VAL A 36 -5.24 -1.41 8.30
N ALA A 37 -4.98 -2.50 8.99
CA ALA A 37 -4.46 -3.73 8.37
C ALA A 37 -5.59 -4.72 8.15
N ILE A 38 -5.68 -5.25 6.92
CA ILE A 38 -6.62 -6.31 6.55
C ILE A 38 -5.83 -7.61 6.43
N MET A 39 -6.16 -8.57 7.27
CA MET A 39 -5.49 -9.86 7.37
C MET A 39 -6.44 -11.03 7.09
N GLY A 40 -5.85 -12.20 6.94
CA GLY A 40 -6.58 -13.48 6.82
C GLY A 40 -5.77 -14.52 6.02
N PRO A 41 -6.13 -15.80 6.10
CA PRO A 41 -5.47 -16.87 5.35
C PRO A 41 -5.65 -16.70 3.83
N SER A 42 -4.93 -17.49 3.02
CA SER A 42 -5.18 -17.58 1.59
C SER A 42 -6.64 -17.99 1.33
N GLY A 43 -7.28 -17.37 0.34
CA GLY A 43 -8.69 -17.63 0.00
C GLY A 43 -9.72 -16.93 0.91
N SER A 44 -9.33 -16.15 1.91
CA SER A 44 -10.27 -15.47 2.82
C SER A 44 -11.03 -14.28 2.21
N GLY A 45 -10.71 -13.88 0.98
CA GLY A 45 -11.35 -12.74 0.29
C GLY A 45 -10.57 -11.42 0.31
N LYS A 46 -9.34 -11.38 0.87
CA LYS A 46 -8.51 -10.15 0.94
C LYS A 46 -8.28 -9.49 -0.41
N SER A 47 -7.79 -10.23 -1.39
CA SER A 47 -7.51 -9.70 -2.74
C SER A 47 -8.80 -9.25 -3.43
N THR A 48 -9.92 -9.96 -3.21
CA THR A 48 -11.23 -9.53 -3.70
C THR A 48 -11.65 -8.21 -3.06
N LEU A 49 -11.54 -8.09 -1.73
CA LEU A 49 -11.85 -6.86 -1.03
C LEU A 49 -10.95 -5.70 -1.49
N LEU A 50 -9.64 -5.96 -1.66
CA LEU A 50 -8.69 -5.00 -2.20
C LEU A 50 -9.10 -4.51 -3.59
N ASN A 51 -9.51 -5.40 -4.48
CA ASN A 51 -9.94 -5.04 -5.83
C ASN A 51 -11.21 -4.17 -5.81
N LEU A 52 -12.15 -4.45 -4.90
CA LEU A 52 -13.36 -3.63 -4.75
C LEU A 52 -13.01 -2.24 -4.18
N LEU A 53 -12.21 -2.17 -3.10
CA LEU A 53 -11.72 -0.92 -2.53
C LEU A 53 -10.91 -0.09 -3.53
N GLY A 54 -10.18 -0.79 -4.40
CA GLY A 54 -9.38 -0.20 -5.46
C GLY A 54 -10.18 0.21 -6.70
N CYS A 55 -11.51 0.00 -6.72
CA CYS A 55 -12.33 0.21 -7.91
C CYS A 55 -11.79 -0.54 -9.16
N LEU A 56 -11.16 -1.70 -8.95
CA LEU A 56 -10.67 -2.60 -10.01
C LEU A 56 -11.72 -3.66 -10.39
N ASP A 57 -12.74 -3.82 -9.56
CA ASP A 57 -13.86 -4.73 -9.75
C ASP A 57 -15.12 -4.11 -9.12
N GLN A 58 -16.29 -4.65 -9.44
CA GLN A 58 -17.58 -4.21 -8.91
C GLN A 58 -18.14 -5.24 -7.92
N PRO A 59 -18.80 -4.82 -6.83
CA PRO A 59 -19.46 -5.75 -5.93
C PRO A 59 -20.69 -6.39 -6.60
N SER A 60 -21.01 -7.62 -6.19
CA SER A 60 -22.23 -8.30 -6.59
C SER A 60 -23.44 -7.87 -5.75
N GLY A 61 -23.22 -7.18 -4.63
CA GLY A 61 -24.25 -6.63 -3.75
C GLY A 61 -23.65 -5.89 -2.57
N GLY A 62 -24.49 -5.18 -1.85
CA GLY A 62 -24.10 -4.30 -0.76
C GLY A 62 -23.70 -2.90 -1.24
N GLU A 63 -23.14 -2.11 -0.34
CA GLU A 63 -22.72 -0.73 -0.62
C GLU A 63 -21.24 -0.54 -0.32
N LEU A 64 -20.58 0.27 -1.16
CA LEU A 64 -19.23 0.72 -1.00
C LEU A 64 -19.15 2.22 -1.24
N LEU A 65 -18.98 2.99 -0.18
CA LEU A 65 -18.81 4.43 -0.23
C LEU A 65 -17.34 4.81 -0.11
N LEU A 66 -16.81 5.57 -1.05
CA LEU A 66 -15.50 6.21 -0.98
C LEU A 66 -15.71 7.71 -0.80
N GLY A 67 -15.45 8.22 0.41
CA GLY A 67 -15.88 9.55 0.80
C GLY A 67 -17.42 9.66 0.75
N LYS A 68 -17.94 10.38 -0.26
CA LYS A 68 -19.39 10.56 -0.49
C LYS A 68 -19.91 9.75 -1.69
N ASP A 69 -19.02 9.12 -2.44
CA ASP A 69 -19.33 8.50 -3.72
C ASP A 69 -19.67 7.01 -3.52
N ASN A 70 -20.86 6.56 -3.89
CA ASN A 70 -21.24 5.14 -3.88
C ASN A 70 -20.71 4.47 -5.15
N VAL A 71 -19.54 3.82 -5.03
CA VAL A 71 -18.87 3.18 -6.18
C VAL A 71 -19.55 1.87 -6.61
N ALA A 72 -20.40 1.28 -5.79
CA ALA A 72 -21.10 0.03 -6.13
C ALA A 72 -22.08 0.18 -7.32
N THR A 73 -22.49 1.41 -7.64
CA THR A 73 -23.46 1.70 -8.72
C THR A 73 -22.85 2.47 -9.89
N MET A 74 -21.53 2.67 -9.89
CA MET A 74 -20.83 3.45 -10.92
C MET A 74 -20.50 2.59 -12.15
N THR A 75 -20.41 3.26 -13.30
CA THR A 75 -19.89 2.67 -14.54
C THR A 75 -18.38 2.48 -14.47
N ASP A 76 -17.81 1.67 -15.37
CA ASP A 76 -16.35 1.43 -15.44
C ASP A 76 -15.56 2.74 -15.66
N ASP A 77 -16.08 3.67 -16.47
CA ASP A 77 -15.45 4.98 -16.69
C ASP A 77 -15.44 5.82 -15.41
N GLN A 78 -16.55 5.84 -14.65
CA GLN A 78 -16.64 6.53 -13.36
C GLN A 78 -15.71 5.90 -12.33
N LEU A 79 -15.64 4.56 -12.27
CA LEU A 79 -14.69 3.86 -11.41
C LEU A 79 -13.24 4.18 -11.78
N ALA A 80 -12.92 4.27 -13.08
CA ALA A 80 -11.59 4.66 -13.54
C ALA A 80 -11.24 6.10 -13.12
N GLU A 81 -12.20 7.02 -13.14
CA GLU A 81 -12.02 8.39 -12.66
C GLU A 81 -11.75 8.42 -11.14
N ILE A 82 -12.59 7.74 -10.33
CA ILE A 82 -12.40 7.62 -8.88
C ILE A 82 -11.04 7.01 -8.57
N ARG A 83 -10.69 5.88 -9.20
CA ARG A 83 -9.40 5.21 -9.03
C ARG A 83 -8.23 6.15 -9.30
N SER A 84 -8.28 6.90 -10.40
CA SER A 84 -7.19 7.79 -10.78
C SER A 84 -7.02 9.00 -9.87
N ARG A 85 -8.10 9.46 -9.22
CA ARG A 85 -8.10 10.71 -8.45
C ARG A 85 -8.07 10.51 -6.94
N ARG A 86 -8.65 9.40 -6.46
CA ARG A 86 -9.01 9.23 -5.03
C ARG A 86 -8.31 8.07 -4.34
N ILE A 87 -7.64 7.20 -5.10
CA ILE A 87 -6.99 6.01 -4.55
C ILE A 87 -5.51 6.03 -4.92
N GLY A 88 -4.66 5.88 -3.90
CA GLY A 88 -3.23 5.70 -4.10
C GLY A 88 -2.87 4.22 -3.96
N PHE A 89 -2.30 3.59 -4.98
CA PHE A 89 -1.92 2.18 -4.93
C PHE A 89 -0.43 2.00 -4.65
N VAL A 90 -0.12 1.04 -3.77
CA VAL A 90 1.22 0.53 -3.50
C VAL A 90 1.17 -1.00 -3.56
N PHE A 91 1.87 -1.61 -4.51
CA PHE A 91 1.86 -3.06 -4.74
C PHE A 91 3.17 -3.71 -4.31
N GLN A 92 3.15 -4.99 -4.02
CA GLN A 92 4.31 -5.82 -3.69
C GLN A 92 5.38 -5.79 -4.80
N SER A 93 4.97 -5.81 -6.07
CA SER A 93 5.86 -5.78 -7.25
C SER A 93 6.17 -4.37 -7.76
N TYR A 94 5.91 -3.34 -6.93
CA TYR A 94 6.14 -1.91 -7.22
C TYR A 94 5.35 -1.36 -8.42
N ASN A 95 5.13 -2.14 -9.46
CA ASN A 95 4.43 -1.80 -10.72
C ASN A 95 4.92 -0.48 -11.31
N LEU A 96 6.25 -0.31 -11.39
CA LEU A 96 6.89 0.83 -12.02
C LEU A 96 7.06 0.59 -13.52
N ILE A 97 6.90 1.66 -14.31
CA ILE A 97 7.18 1.64 -15.75
C ILE A 97 8.69 1.75 -15.93
N GLN A 98 9.31 0.68 -16.45
CA GLN A 98 10.76 0.53 -16.48
C GLN A 98 11.48 1.56 -17.36
N GLN A 99 10.79 2.10 -18.37
CA GLN A 99 11.32 3.10 -19.30
C GLN A 99 11.31 4.53 -18.72
N LEU A 100 10.52 4.77 -17.69
CA LEU A 100 10.35 6.07 -17.07
C LEU A 100 11.32 6.26 -15.89
N THR A 101 11.74 7.49 -15.68
CA THR A 101 12.51 7.92 -14.52
C THR A 101 11.66 7.91 -13.24
N VAL A 102 12.30 8.13 -12.08
CA VAL A 102 11.61 8.30 -10.78
C VAL A 102 10.53 9.36 -10.87
N VAL A 103 10.87 10.57 -11.34
CA VAL A 103 9.90 11.68 -11.42
C VAL A 103 8.77 11.35 -12.40
N GLU A 104 9.08 10.77 -13.54
CA GLU A 104 8.07 10.39 -14.53
C GLU A 104 7.13 9.28 -14.02
N ASN A 105 7.64 8.29 -13.29
CA ASN A 105 6.80 7.29 -12.62
C ASN A 105 5.84 7.91 -11.59
N ILE A 106 6.32 8.85 -10.79
CA ILE A 106 5.47 9.58 -9.83
C ILE A 106 4.41 10.41 -10.57
N GLN A 107 4.74 10.93 -11.77
CA GLN A 107 3.85 11.77 -12.57
C GLN A 107 2.77 11.00 -13.32
N VAL A 108 2.88 9.67 -13.47
CA VAL A 108 1.92 8.85 -14.24
C VAL A 108 0.45 9.14 -13.91
N PRO A 109 0.01 9.19 -12.62
CA PRO A 109 -1.39 9.46 -12.32
C PRO A 109 -1.86 10.85 -12.74
N LEU A 110 -0.97 11.85 -12.79
CA LEU A 110 -1.28 13.20 -13.27
C LEU A 110 -1.41 13.22 -14.80
N TYR A 111 -0.63 12.41 -15.50
CA TYR A 111 -0.71 12.27 -16.96
C TYR A 111 -2.11 11.84 -17.39
N TYR A 112 -2.70 10.84 -16.73
CA TYR A 112 -4.08 10.37 -17.02
C TYR A 112 -5.15 11.44 -16.75
N GLN A 113 -4.82 12.48 -15.96
CA GLN A 113 -5.71 13.61 -15.71
C GLN A 113 -5.42 14.82 -16.60
N GLY A 114 -4.49 14.71 -17.56
CA GLY A 114 -4.06 15.82 -18.41
C GLY A 114 -3.30 16.94 -17.67
N LYS A 115 -2.75 16.65 -16.49
CA LYS A 115 -2.05 17.61 -15.62
C LYS A 115 -0.54 17.46 -15.76
N LEU A 116 0.08 18.18 -16.69
CA LEU A 116 1.50 18.05 -17.03
C LEU A 116 2.30 19.37 -16.89
N GLY A 117 1.81 20.31 -16.09
CA GLY A 117 2.45 21.62 -15.93
C GLY A 117 3.70 21.60 -15.03
N ALA A 118 4.40 22.73 -14.99
CA ALA A 118 5.58 22.90 -14.13
C ALA A 118 5.26 22.74 -12.64
N LYS A 119 4.04 23.11 -12.21
CA LYS A 119 3.57 22.95 -10.83
C LYS A 119 3.45 21.47 -10.47
N GLU A 120 2.89 20.67 -11.36
CA GLU A 120 2.73 19.22 -11.16
C GLU A 120 4.09 18.52 -11.14
N ARG A 121 5.01 18.90 -12.01
CA ARG A 121 6.37 18.38 -11.98
C ARG A 121 7.09 18.73 -10.68
N LYS A 122 6.95 19.98 -10.20
CA LYS A 122 7.50 20.37 -8.90
C LYS A 122 6.94 19.49 -7.77
N ARG A 123 5.62 19.26 -7.75
CA ARG A 123 4.98 18.36 -6.77
C ARG A 123 5.58 16.95 -6.81
N CYS A 124 5.85 16.40 -8.01
CA CYS A 124 6.50 15.08 -8.12
C CYS A 124 7.92 15.09 -7.53
N VAL A 125 8.69 16.14 -7.75
CA VAL A 125 10.05 16.32 -7.18
C VAL A 125 9.97 16.43 -5.66
N ASP A 126 9.04 17.24 -5.13
CA ASP A 126 8.84 17.41 -3.70
C ASP A 126 8.45 16.06 -3.02
N LEU A 127 7.59 15.27 -3.67
CA LEU A 127 7.22 13.93 -3.19
C LEU A 127 8.39 12.92 -3.26
N ALA A 128 9.21 12.99 -4.31
CA ALA A 128 10.42 12.16 -4.38
C ALA A 128 11.40 12.50 -3.24
N ALA A 129 11.61 13.78 -2.96
CA ALA A 129 12.45 14.22 -1.82
C ALA A 129 11.87 13.75 -0.49
N ARG A 130 10.54 13.83 -0.33
CA ARG A 130 9.84 13.37 0.87
C ARG A 130 10.08 11.90 1.22
N VAL A 131 10.23 11.06 0.21
CA VAL A 131 10.51 9.63 0.40
C VAL A 131 12.01 9.31 0.35
N GLY A 132 12.89 10.33 0.39
CA GLY A 132 14.35 10.16 0.40
C GLY A 132 14.97 9.82 -0.96
N LEU A 133 14.37 10.30 -2.06
CA LEU A 133 14.84 10.04 -3.43
C LEU A 133 15.28 11.31 -4.18
N GLN A 134 15.63 12.40 -3.47
CA GLN A 134 16.03 13.68 -4.07
C GLN A 134 17.24 13.54 -5.01
N ASP A 135 18.16 12.60 -4.74
CA ASP A 135 19.36 12.37 -5.53
C ASP A 135 19.18 11.31 -6.63
N ARG A 136 17.94 10.83 -6.81
CA ARG A 136 17.61 9.73 -7.75
C ARG A 136 16.55 10.11 -8.79
N LEU A 137 16.23 11.39 -8.92
CA LEU A 137 15.10 11.90 -9.74
C LEU A 137 15.14 11.44 -11.20
N SER A 138 16.34 11.35 -11.79
CA SER A 138 16.56 10.91 -13.18
C SER A 138 16.85 9.42 -13.34
N HIS A 139 16.96 8.66 -12.23
CA HIS A 139 17.19 7.22 -12.28
C HIS A 139 15.95 6.49 -12.79
N ARG A 140 16.18 5.34 -13.45
CA ARG A 140 15.13 4.39 -13.86
C ARG A 140 15.00 3.26 -12.84
N PRO A 141 13.88 2.54 -12.80
CA PRO A 141 13.67 1.43 -11.85
C PRO A 141 14.81 0.40 -11.81
N THR A 142 15.41 0.08 -12.97
CA THR A 142 16.55 -0.85 -13.07
C THR A 142 17.82 -0.37 -12.37
N GLN A 143 17.90 0.89 -11.99
CA GLN A 143 19.04 1.52 -11.30
C GLN A 143 18.78 1.72 -9.81
N LEU A 144 17.65 1.20 -9.30
CA LEU A 144 17.17 1.38 -7.93
C LEU A 144 17.10 0.05 -7.19
N SER A 145 17.42 0.06 -5.89
CA SER A 145 17.13 -1.08 -5.01
C SER A 145 15.63 -1.31 -4.86
N GLY A 146 15.22 -2.49 -4.37
CA GLY A 146 13.81 -2.81 -4.13
C GLY A 146 13.13 -1.79 -3.21
N GLY A 147 13.78 -1.40 -2.11
CA GLY A 147 13.27 -0.37 -1.20
C GLY A 147 13.15 1.01 -1.85
N GLN A 148 14.10 1.39 -2.73
CA GLN A 148 14.00 2.63 -3.49
C GLN A 148 12.84 2.58 -4.49
N GLN A 149 12.63 1.45 -5.17
CA GLN A 149 11.48 1.25 -6.06
C GLN A 149 10.16 1.36 -5.29
N GLN A 150 10.08 0.78 -4.08
CA GLN A 150 8.90 0.90 -3.24
C GLN A 150 8.63 2.34 -2.79
N ARG A 151 9.68 3.10 -2.45
CA ARG A 151 9.57 4.53 -2.16
C ARG A 151 9.03 5.32 -3.36
N VAL A 152 9.41 4.98 -4.60
CA VAL A 152 8.82 5.57 -5.82
C VAL A 152 7.33 5.25 -5.91
N ALA A 153 6.92 3.99 -5.66
CA ALA A 153 5.52 3.59 -5.68
C ALA A 153 4.69 4.33 -4.61
N ILE A 154 5.26 4.52 -3.40
CA ILE A 154 4.62 5.31 -2.33
C ILE A 154 4.50 6.78 -2.75
N ALA A 155 5.53 7.41 -3.28
CA ALA A 155 5.47 8.79 -3.75
C ALA A 155 4.42 8.96 -4.88
N ARG A 156 4.37 7.99 -5.82
CA ARG A 156 3.36 7.94 -6.88
C ARG A 156 1.94 7.86 -6.31
N SER A 157 1.72 7.07 -5.27
CA SER A 157 0.41 6.91 -4.65
C SER A 157 -0.11 8.21 -4.03
N LEU A 158 0.77 9.11 -3.61
CA LEU A 158 0.45 10.38 -2.95
C LEU A 158 0.17 11.55 -3.91
N VAL A 159 0.53 11.41 -5.18
CA VAL A 159 0.59 12.57 -6.11
C VAL A 159 -0.76 13.25 -6.33
N ASN A 160 -1.86 12.53 -6.22
CA ASN A 160 -3.22 13.05 -6.42
C ASN A 160 -3.94 13.43 -5.12
N ASP A 161 -3.27 13.37 -3.97
CA ASP A 161 -3.89 13.61 -2.66
C ASP A 161 -5.11 12.69 -2.43
N PRO A 162 -4.89 11.36 -2.40
CA PRO A 162 -5.97 10.38 -2.39
C PRO A 162 -6.74 10.36 -1.06
N TYR A 163 -7.96 9.80 -1.04
CA TYR A 163 -8.71 9.53 0.19
C TYR A 163 -7.98 8.55 1.09
N PHE A 164 -7.35 7.54 0.49
CA PHE A 164 -6.51 6.57 1.19
C PHE A 164 -5.45 5.97 0.27
N ILE A 165 -4.40 5.46 0.90
CA ILE A 165 -3.39 4.60 0.26
C ILE A 165 -3.81 3.16 0.47
N LEU A 166 -3.96 2.41 -0.62
CA LEU A 166 -4.23 0.98 -0.63
C LEU A 166 -2.93 0.22 -0.91
N ALA A 167 -2.38 -0.41 0.12
CA ALA A 167 -1.12 -1.11 0.07
C ALA A 167 -1.35 -2.63 0.09
N ASP A 168 -0.94 -3.31 -0.98
CA ASP A 168 -1.06 -4.75 -1.15
C ASP A 168 0.31 -5.41 -0.95
N GLU A 169 0.49 -6.06 0.20
CA GLU A 169 1.74 -6.74 0.59
C GLU A 169 2.99 -5.89 0.32
N ALA A 170 2.92 -4.61 0.67
CA ALA A 170 3.89 -3.58 0.25
C ALA A 170 5.34 -3.83 0.70
N THR A 171 5.60 -4.81 1.54
CA THR A 171 6.92 -5.18 2.07
C THR A 171 7.34 -6.60 1.70
N GLY A 172 6.49 -7.38 1.06
CA GLY A 172 6.71 -8.82 0.84
C GLY A 172 7.91 -9.19 -0.06
N ASN A 173 8.52 -8.23 -0.77
CA ASN A 173 9.71 -8.45 -1.60
C ASN A 173 10.96 -7.73 -1.04
N LEU A 174 10.93 -7.31 0.23
CA LEU A 174 12.00 -6.52 0.86
C LEU A 174 12.67 -7.31 1.98
N ASP A 175 13.94 -7.02 2.21
CA ASP A 175 14.65 -7.51 3.40
C ASP A 175 14.10 -6.84 4.67
N SER A 176 14.42 -7.42 5.83
CA SER A 176 13.87 -6.98 7.13
C SER A 176 14.19 -5.51 7.45
N LYS A 177 15.40 -5.04 7.13
CA LYS A 177 15.81 -3.65 7.33
C LYS A 177 14.98 -2.70 6.48
N THR A 178 14.92 -2.97 5.19
CA THR A 178 14.14 -2.17 4.23
C THR A 178 12.65 -2.21 4.57
N THR A 179 12.13 -3.37 5.01
CA THR A 179 10.76 -3.51 5.50
C THR A 179 10.49 -2.55 6.66
N ALA A 180 11.37 -2.51 7.67
CA ALA A 180 11.23 -1.61 8.81
C ALA A 180 11.22 -0.13 8.38
N GLU A 181 12.08 0.25 7.44
CA GLU A 181 12.13 1.61 6.88
C GLU A 181 10.84 1.99 6.14
N ILE A 182 10.30 1.09 5.31
CA ILE A 182 9.05 1.32 4.56
C ILE A 182 7.86 1.42 5.51
N LEU A 183 7.79 0.57 6.55
CA LEU A 183 6.74 0.64 7.56
C LEU A 183 6.84 1.93 8.41
N SER A 184 8.08 2.41 8.70
CA SER A 184 8.28 3.72 9.33
C SER A 184 7.73 4.86 8.47
N LEU A 185 8.01 4.82 7.16
CA LEU A 185 7.47 5.81 6.22
C LEU A 185 5.92 5.81 6.20
N PHE A 186 5.27 4.64 6.23
CA PHE A 186 3.81 4.56 6.35
C PHE A 186 3.32 5.14 7.68
N ASN A 187 4.01 4.90 8.80
CA ASN A 187 3.66 5.48 10.10
C ASN A 187 3.78 7.01 10.07
N GLU A 188 4.83 7.58 9.48
CA GLU A 188 5.01 9.01 9.30
C GLU A 188 3.87 9.62 8.46
N LEU A 189 3.56 9.01 7.31
CA LEU A 189 2.45 9.45 6.46
C LEU A 189 1.11 9.41 7.20
N ASN A 190 0.88 8.38 8.00
CA ASN A 190 -0.33 8.29 8.81
C ASN A 190 -0.36 9.33 9.95
N ALA A 191 0.78 9.62 10.59
CA ALA A 191 0.89 10.68 11.59
C ALA A 191 0.57 12.08 11.01
N GLU A 192 0.81 12.28 9.71
CA GLU A 192 0.41 13.48 8.96
C GLU A 192 -1.05 13.50 8.52
N GLY A 193 -1.82 12.51 8.95
CA GLY A 193 -3.26 12.42 8.66
C GLY A 193 -3.61 11.62 7.39
N ARG A 194 -2.66 10.94 6.74
CA ARG A 194 -2.98 10.07 5.61
C ARG A 194 -3.68 8.80 6.07
N THR A 195 -4.76 8.44 5.39
CA THR A 195 -5.46 7.17 5.60
C THR A 195 -4.71 6.06 4.88
N ILE A 196 -4.49 4.93 5.55
CA ILE A 196 -3.78 3.78 4.99
C ILE A 196 -4.61 2.52 5.21
N ILE A 197 -4.84 1.76 4.14
CA ILE A 197 -5.42 0.42 4.16
C ILE A 197 -4.35 -0.54 3.65
N MET A 198 -3.81 -1.36 4.52
CA MET A 198 -2.76 -2.32 4.19
C MET A 198 -3.32 -3.74 4.20
N VAL A 199 -3.14 -4.46 3.11
CA VAL A 199 -3.42 -5.89 3.04
C VAL A 199 -2.12 -6.64 3.27
N THR A 200 -2.11 -7.55 4.25
CA THR A 200 -0.93 -8.36 4.58
C THR A 200 -1.35 -9.69 5.19
N HIS A 201 -0.48 -10.67 5.12
CA HIS A 201 -0.60 -11.92 5.88
C HIS A 201 0.41 -12.00 7.04
N GLU A 202 1.29 -11.01 7.17
CA GLU A 202 2.32 -10.93 8.20
C GLU A 202 1.80 -10.20 9.45
N ASP A 203 1.84 -10.89 10.61
CA ASP A 203 1.38 -10.30 11.88
C ASP A 203 2.23 -9.09 12.29
N GLU A 204 3.56 -9.13 12.07
CA GLU A 204 4.48 -8.03 12.40
C GLU A 204 4.16 -6.74 11.63
N VAL A 205 3.78 -6.88 10.36
CA VAL A 205 3.35 -5.75 9.52
C VAL A 205 2.02 -5.20 10.02
N ALA A 206 1.06 -6.08 10.32
CA ALA A 206 -0.26 -5.67 10.80
C ALA A 206 -0.22 -5.00 12.17
N GLU A 207 0.71 -5.39 13.05
CA GLU A 207 0.88 -4.78 14.38
C GLU A 207 1.31 -3.30 14.33
N ARG A 208 1.77 -2.81 13.17
CA ARG A 208 2.04 -1.37 12.96
C ARG A 208 0.78 -0.54 12.76
N ALA A 209 -0.31 -1.17 12.31
CA ALA A 209 -1.57 -0.47 12.07
C ALA A 209 -2.30 -0.12 13.38
N LYS A 210 -3.14 0.92 13.34
CA LYS A 210 -3.99 1.33 14.46
C LYS A 210 -5.12 0.33 14.70
N ARG A 211 -5.53 -0.40 13.66
CA ARG A 211 -6.66 -1.31 13.68
C ARG A 211 -6.38 -2.51 12.80
N ILE A 212 -6.76 -3.68 13.27
CA ILE A 212 -6.56 -4.94 12.55
C ILE A 212 -7.92 -5.59 12.31
N ILE A 213 -8.24 -5.77 11.03
CA ILE A 213 -9.43 -6.47 10.54
C ILE A 213 -8.99 -7.84 10.02
N ARG A 214 -9.63 -8.92 10.51
CA ARG A 214 -9.35 -10.27 10.01
C ARG A 214 -10.53 -10.79 9.22
N LEU A 215 -10.25 -11.25 8.01
CA LEU A 215 -11.20 -11.95 7.14
C LEU A 215 -10.99 -13.46 7.19
N ARG A 216 -12.08 -14.20 7.15
CA ARG A 216 -12.08 -15.64 6.98
C ARG A 216 -13.30 -16.08 6.18
N ASP A 217 -13.07 -16.90 5.14
CA ASP A 217 -14.12 -17.48 4.29
C ASP A 217 -15.11 -16.44 3.74
N GLY A 218 -14.61 -15.26 3.35
CA GLY A 218 -15.40 -14.15 2.82
C GLY A 218 -16.21 -13.37 3.85
N LEU A 219 -15.97 -13.59 5.15
CA LEU A 219 -16.64 -12.91 6.25
C LEU A 219 -15.63 -12.15 7.13
N LEU A 220 -16.11 -11.13 7.82
CA LEU A 220 -15.36 -10.44 8.86
C LEU A 220 -15.34 -11.31 10.12
N GLN A 221 -14.15 -11.80 10.49
CA GLN A 221 -13.94 -12.64 11.65
C GLN A 221 -13.71 -11.82 12.92
N SER A 222 -12.90 -10.78 12.84
CA SER A 222 -12.61 -9.88 13.93
C SER A 222 -12.22 -8.50 13.45
N ASP A 223 -12.45 -7.51 14.29
CA ASP A 223 -12.14 -6.11 14.09
C ASP A 223 -11.69 -5.54 15.44
N ARG A 224 -10.40 -5.24 15.58
CA ARG A 224 -9.81 -4.81 16.84
C ARG A 224 -8.93 -3.58 16.68
N LEU A 225 -9.00 -2.68 17.64
CA LEU A 225 -8.03 -1.60 17.78
C LEU A 225 -6.72 -2.17 18.32
N ASN A 226 -5.62 -1.63 17.82
CA ASN A 226 -4.28 -1.93 18.28
C ASN A 226 -3.80 -0.81 19.19
N SER A 227 -3.35 -1.14 20.41
CA SER A 227 -2.96 -0.12 21.38
C SER A 227 -1.69 0.63 20.93
N PRO A 228 -1.50 1.90 21.35
CA PRO A 228 -0.27 2.62 21.08
C PRO A 228 0.97 1.88 21.56
N GLU A 229 0.90 1.22 22.74
CA GLU A 229 1.98 0.46 23.34
C GLU A 229 2.34 -0.75 22.48
N SER A 230 1.34 -1.50 21.97
CA SER A 230 1.55 -2.64 21.06
C SER A 230 2.24 -2.20 19.77
N ARG A 231 1.81 -1.07 19.20
CA ARG A 231 2.39 -0.52 17.97
C ARG A 231 3.83 -0.05 18.18
N GLN A 232 4.12 0.59 19.32
CA GLN A 232 5.46 1.01 19.69
C GLN A 232 6.38 -0.20 19.88
N ALA A 233 5.95 -1.21 20.61
CA ALA A 233 6.70 -2.45 20.80
C ALA A 233 6.99 -3.17 19.47
N ALA A 234 6.04 -3.19 18.54
CA ALA A 234 6.25 -3.72 17.20
C ALA A 234 7.28 -2.89 16.41
N ALA A 235 7.29 -1.56 16.59
CA ALA A 235 8.28 -0.68 15.97
C ALA A 235 9.70 -0.95 16.51
N GLU A 236 9.83 -1.05 17.81
CA GLU A 236 11.11 -1.31 18.49
C GLU A 236 11.68 -2.68 18.14
N ARG A 237 10.86 -3.73 18.11
CA ARG A 237 11.27 -5.07 17.66
C ARG A 237 11.83 -5.08 16.24
N ALA A 238 11.20 -4.39 15.31
CA ALA A 238 11.67 -4.35 13.94
C ALA A 238 12.95 -3.51 13.79
N LEU A 239 13.12 -2.46 14.59
CA LEU A 239 14.38 -1.69 14.63
C LEU A 239 15.54 -2.49 15.23
N ALA A 240 15.27 -3.33 16.25
CA ALA A 240 16.26 -4.20 16.88
C ALA A 240 16.77 -5.32 15.92
N LEU A 241 16.05 -5.62 14.84
CA LEU A 241 16.48 -6.56 13.80
C LEU A 241 17.39 -5.91 12.75
N ILE A 242 17.59 -4.59 12.80
CA ILE A 242 18.51 -3.88 11.92
C ILE A 242 19.91 -4.00 12.53
N PRO A 243 20.89 -4.69 11.88
CA PRO A 243 22.27 -4.75 12.34
C PRO A 243 22.86 -3.33 12.48
N ASP A 244 23.66 -3.10 13.50
CA ASP A 244 24.38 -1.83 13.64
C ASP A 244 25.31 -1.66 12.41
N PRO A 245 25.36 -0.50 11.77
CA PRO A 245 26.28 -0.26 10.65
C PRO A 245 27.74 -0.56 10.95
N GLN A 246 28.13 -0.67 12.23
CA GLN A 246 29.47 -1.02 12.65
C GLN A 246 29.78 -2.53 12.58
N ASP A 247 28.77 -3.39 12.53
CA ASP A 247 28.96 -4.85 12.43
C ASP A 247 29.40 -5.31 11.02
N ASP A 248 29.19 -4.49 9.99
CA ASP A 248 29.59 -4.78 8.61
C ASP A 248 31.10 -4.45 8.33
N GLU A 249 31.79 -3.68 9.18
CA GLU A 249 33.20 -3.32 8.98
C GLU A 249 34.18 -4.41 9.45
N GLU A 250 33.78 -5.39 10.27
CA GLU A 250 34.67 -6.47 10.75
C GLU A 250 34.79 -7.67 9.80
N GLN A 251 34.04 -7.72 8.71
CA GLN A 251 34.19 -8.78 7.69
C GLN A 251 34.96 -8.34 6.46
N THR A 252 36.15 -7.80 6.64
CA THR A 252 37.17 -7.74 5.55
C THR A 252 37.61 -9.16 5.22
N PRO A 253 37.42 -9.66 4.01
CA PRO A 253 37.90 -10.99 3.65
C PRO A 253 39.45 -11.02 3.73
N THR A 254 39.96 -11.95 4.52
CA THR A 254 41.38 -12.25 4.59
C THR A 254 41.90 -12.52 3.17
N PRO A 255 42.98 -11.86 2.69
CA PRO A 255 43.51 -12.10 1.36
C PRO A 255 43.96 -13.54 1.21
N ILE A 256 43.47 -14.22 0.17
CA ILE A 256 43.89 -15.57 -0.20
C ILE A 256 45.37 -15.50 -0.59
N PRO A 257 46.26 -16.30 0.04
CA PRO A 257 47.66 -16.33 -0.39
C PRO A 257 47.77 -16.85 -1.82
N VAL A 258 48.37 -16.05 -2.70
CA VAL A 258 48.73 -16.49 -4.04
C VAL A 258 50.03 -17.31 -3.88
N GLU A 259 49.90 -18.62 -4.00
CA GLU A 259 51.09 -19.50 -4.13
C GLU A 259 51.78 -19.25 -5.49
N ALA A 260 53.08 -19.07 -5.42
CA ALA A 260 53.99 -18.81 -6.54
C ALA A 260 54.27 -20.08 -7.36
#